data_ba841f5b2f7fd40dfdb763872a863f76
#
_entry.id   ba841f5b2f7fd40dfdb763872a863f76
#
_cell.length_a   1.000
_cell.length_b   1.000
_cell.length_c   1.000
_cell.angle_alpha   90.00
_cell.angle_beta   90.00
_cell.angle_gamma   90.00
#
_symmetry.space_group_name_H-M   'P 1'
#
loop_
_entity.id
_entity.type
_entity.pdbx_description
1 polymer ?
#
loop_
_entity_poly.entity_id
_entity_poly.type
_entity_poly.pdbx_seq_one_letter_code
_entity_poly.pdbx_strand_id
1 'polypeptide(L)'
;MAINIKRLFFGFIIILLFLFSFLLGFEKYLYFFIVFLVFYEILISGIIKFKIILHFFIILICIILIFYFEFNIIYLIIFLSLLLILSFFIDVIINPSFTFLLCLFFLSLFKLYYIDIHFVYLIIFISFLNDTTAYICGKSLKGPLILPSVSPNKTWSGTSISFLFSSIFLIYLDYNIVLSLFLSSSLFIGDIYFSFIKRKNNLKDFSNLIPGHGGILDRLDSMTFFSLILLVRNLL
;
A
#
# COMPACT_ATOMS: atom_id res chain seq x y z
N MET A 1 -2.77 -1.15 -30.25
CA MET A 1 -2.08 -1.16 -28.93
C MET A 1 -1.74 -2.60 -28.61
N ALA A 2 -0.47 -3.02 -28.82
CA ALA A 2 -0.10 -4.41 -28.61
C ALA A 2 -0.29 -4.78 -27.14
N ILE A 3 -1.09 -5.80 -26.88
CA ILE A 3 -1.29 -6.38 -25.57
C ILE A 3 0.05 -7.01 -25.19
N ASN A 4 0.65 -6.51 -24.11
CA ASN A 4 1.92 -7.05 -23.66
C ASN A 4 1.67 -8.41 -23.01
N ILE A 5 1.81 -9.49 -23.80
CA ILE A 5 1.55 -10.88 -23.40
C ILE A 5 2.29 -11.24 -22.11
N LYS A 6 3.50 -10.70 -21.92
CA LYS A 6 4.26 -10.89 -20.66
C LYS A 6 3.48 -10.35 -19.44
N ARG A 7 2.82 -9.21 -19.58
CA ARG A 7 1.99 -8.66 -18.49
C ARG A 7 0.85 -9.61 -18.11
N LEU A 8 0.09 -10.07 -19.08
CA LEU A 8 -1.03 -10.99 -18.82
C LEU A 8 -0.54 -12.29 -18.17
N PHE A 9 0.56 -12.84 -18.66
CA PHE A 9 1.15 -14.09 -18.14
C PHE A 9 1.58 -13.95 -16.67
N PHE A 10 2.35 -12.91 -16.33
CA PHE A 10 2.77 -12.69 -14.94
C PHE A 10 1.62 -12.34 -14.00
N GLY A 11 0.64 -11.54 -14.45
CA GLY A 11 -0.57 -11.28 -13.69
C GLY A 11 -1.35 -12.56 -13.38
N PHE A 12 -1.48 -13.45 -14.36
CA PHE A 12 -2.14 -14.74 -14.18
C PHE A 12 -1.38 -15.66 -13.21
N ILE A 13 -0.05 -15.70 -13.27
CA ILE A 13 0.78 -16.46 -12.31
C ILE A 13 0.57 -15.95 -10.88
N ILE A 14 0.54 -14.64 -10.66
CA ILE A 14 0.33 -14.06 -9.32
C ILE A 14 -1.05 -14.47 -8.77
N ILE A 15 -2.10 -14.40 -9.60
CA ILE A 15 -3.45 -14.82 -9.22
C ILE A 15 -3.46 -16.32 -8.87
N LEU A 16 -2.83 -17.16 -9.69
CA LEU A 16 -2.74 -18.60 -9.44
C LEU A 16 -1.99 -18.92 -8.15
N LEU A 17 -0.87 -18.25 -7.88
CA LEU A 17 -0.10 -18.44 -6.64
C LEU A 17 -0.95 -18.05 -5.41
N PHE A 18 -1.73 -16.98 -5.53
CA PHE A 18 -2.61 -16.54 -4.46
C PHE A 18 -3.74 -17.55 -4.19
N LEU A 19 -4.42 -18.00 -5.25
CA LEU A 19 -5.47 -19.02 -5.16
C LEU A 19 -4.93 -20.35 -4.62
N PHE A 20 -3.75 -20.76 -5.07
CA PHE A 20 -3.13 -22.01 -4.63
C PHE A 20 -2.72 -21.95 -3.16
N SER A 21 -2.18 -20.82 -2.69
CA SER A 21 -1.86 -20.63 -1.28
C SER A 21 -3.10 -20.69 -0.39
N PHE A 22 -4.21 -20.13 -0.87
CA PHE A 22 -5.50 -20.18 -0.19
C PHE A 22 -6.04 -21.62 -0.08
N LEU A 23 -6.03 -22.36 -1.19
CA LEU A 23 -6.55 -23.75 -1.22
C LEU A 23 -5.74 -24.69 -0.33
N LEU A 24 -4.45 -24.44 -0.14
CA LEU A 24 -3.55 -25.27 0.66
C LEU A 24 -3.35 -24.78 2.12
N GLY A 25 -3.96 -23.65 2.50
CA GLY A 25 -3.76 -23.05 3.82
C GLY A 25 -2.35 -22.52 4.06
N PHE A 26 -1.64 -22.14 2.98
CA PHE A 26 -0.27 -21.62 3.03
C PHE A 26 -0.21 -20.09 3.05
N GLU A 27 -1.30 -19.39 3.36
CA GLU A 27 -1.38 -17.91 3.30
C GLU A 27 -0.35 -17.24 4.21
N LYS A 28 -0.06 -17.83 5.38
CA LYS A 28 0.97 -17.31 6.30
C LYS A 28 2.35 -17.30 5.66
N TYR A 29 2.72 -18.36 4.96
CA TYR A 29 4.02 -18.46 4.29
C TYR A 29 4.09 -17.51 3.09
N LEU A 30 2.99 -17.35 2.34
CA LEU A 30 2.89 -16.36 1.26
C LEU A 30 3.07 -14.95 1.82
N TYR A 31 2.45 -14.63 2.95
CA TYR A 31 2.60 -13.35 3.63
C TYR A 31 4.07 -13.06 3.96
N PHE A 32 4.77 -13.97 4.64
CA PHE A 32 6.19 -13.79 4.97
C PHE A 32 7.07 -13.69 3.72
N PHE A 33 6.73 -14.43 2.67
CA PHE A 33 7.43 -14.34 1.39
C PHE A 33 7.27 -12.96 0.73
N ILE A 34 6.06 -12.39 0.75
CA ILE A 34 5.81 -11.03 0.24
C ILE A 34 6.58 -10.00 1.05
N VAL A 35 6.57 -10.11 2.38
CA VAL A 35 7.36 -9.24 3.26
C VAL A 35 8.84 -9.28 2.89
N PHE A 36 9.40 -10.49 2.73
CA PHE A 36 10.80 -10.67 2.32
C PHE A 36 11.09 -10.01 0.96
N LEU A 37 10.23 -10.23 -0.03
CA LEU A 37 10.39 -9.62 -1.36
C LEU A 37 10.33 -8.10 -1.33
N VAL A 38 9.45 -7.52 -0.52
CA VAL A 38 9.37 -6.06 -0.36
C VAL A 38 10.63 -5.49 0.28
N PHE A 39 11.18 -6.14 1.31
CA PHE A 39 12.46 -5.72 1.87
C PHE A 39 13.61 -5.83 0.87
N TYR A 40 13.66 -6.91 0.11
CA TYR A 40 14.62 -7.07 -0.96
C TYR A 40 14.51 -5.97 -2.02
N GLU A 41 13.28 -5.59 -2.37
CA GLU A 41 13.00 -4.50 -3.31
C GLU A 41 13.49 -3.14 -2.79
N ILE A 42 13.27 -2.84 -1.52
CA ILE A 42 13.75 -1.61 -0.89
C ILE A 42 15.29 -1.53 -0.91
N LEU A 43 15.96 -2.66 -0.69
CA LEU A 43 17.42 -2.72 -0.76
C LEU A 43 17.95 -2.44 -2.17
N ILE A 44 17.33 -3.04 -3.19
CA ILE A 44 17.73 -2.85 -4.59
C ILE A 44 17.43 -1.44 -5.08
N SER A 45 16.31 -0.85 -4.66
CA SER A 45 15.90 0.51 -5.07
C SER A 45 16.88 1.60 -4.64
N GLY A 46 17.79 1.31 -3.70
CA GLY A 46 18.76 2.26 -3.17
C GLY A 46 18.14 3.37 -2.29
N ILE A 47 16.87 3.24 -1.93
CA ILE A 47 16.20 4.16 -0.99
C ILE A 47 16.92 4.13 0.36
N ILE A 48 17.40 2.96 0.77
CA ILE A 48 18.17 2.75 1.99
C ILE A 48 19.66 2.78 1.64
N LYS A 49 20.22 3.98 1.47
CA LYS A 49 21.68 4.16 1.39
C LYS A 49 22.27 4.13 2.79
N PHE A 50 23.39 3.45 2.97
CA PHE A 50 24.34 3.44 4.11
C PHE A 50 23.75 3.43 5.55
N LYS A 51 22.51 3.82 5.79
CA LYS A 51 21.82 3.79 7.09
C LYS A 51 20.93 2.56 7.27
N ILE A 52 21.21 1.48 6.55
CA ILE A 52 20.48 0.20 6.62
C ILE A 52 20.31 -0.25 8.07
N ILE A 53 21.35 -0.13 8.87
CA ILE A 53 21.36 -0.52 10.29
C ILE A 53 20.27 0.24 11.07
N LEU A 54 20.12 1.54 10.85
CA LEU A 54 19.11 2.34 11.55
C LEU A 54 17.68 1.89 11.18
N HIS A 55 17.44 1.58 9.91
CA HIS A 55 16.14 1.10 9.45
C HIS A 55 15.82 -0.29 10.02
N PHE A 56 16.81 -1.19 10.07
CA PHE A 56 16.67 -2.50 10.73
C PHE A 56 16.37 -2.36 12.23
N PHE A 57 17.03 -1.43 12.93
CA PHE A 57 16.74 -1.16 14.34
C PHE A 57 15.33 -0.63 14.54
N ILE A 58 14.84 0.27 13.68
CA ILE A 58 13.48 0.78 13.75
C ILE A 58 12.47 -0.37 13.56
N ILE A 59 12.68 -1.23 12.58
CA ILE A 59 11.83 -2.41 12.32
C ILE A 59 11.84 -3.35 13.53
N LEU A 60 13.01 -3.67 14.04
CA LEU A 60 13.18 -4.58 15.19
C LEU A 60 12.50 -3.99 16.43
N ILE A 61 12.69 -2.71 16.72
CA ILE A 61 12.05 -2.02 17.84
C ILE A 61 10.53 -2.05 17.68
N CYS A 62 9.97 -1.77 16.49
CA CYS A 62 8.54 -1.85 16.25
C CYS A 62 7.98 -3.26 16.51
N ILE A 63 8.68 -4.29 16.06
CA ILE A 63 8.30 -5.69 16.29
C ILE A 63 8.34 -6.01 17.79
N ILE A 64 9.41 -5.64 18.48
CA ILE A 64 9.56 -5.88 19.92
C ILE A 64 8.47 -5.14 20.72
N LEU A 65 8.23 -3.88 20.44
CA LEU A 65 7.19 -3.08 21.11
C LEU A 65 5.80 -3.69 20.98
N ILE A 66 5.48 -4.25 19.83
CA ILE A 66 4.16 -4.85 19.60
C ILE A 66 4.02 -6.21 20.28
N PHE A 67 5.05 -7.06 20.23
CA PHE A 67 4.97 -8.41 20.78
C PHE A 67 5.19 -8.49 22.29
N TYR A 68 6.12 -7.69 22.85
CA TYR A 68 6.50 -7.81 24.26
C TYR A 68 5.76 -6.84 25.18
N PHE A 69 5.38 -5.65 24.71
CA PHE A 69 4.79 -4.62 25.57
C PHE A 69 3.28 -4.44 25.38
N GLU A 70 2.62 -5.29 24.58
CA GLU A 70 1.20 -5.11 24.22
C GLU A 70 0.90 -3.65 23.83
N PHE A 71 1.90 -2.99 23.20
CA PHE A 71 1.80 -1.57 22.88
C PHE A 71 0.60 -1.33 21.99
N ASN A 72 -0.25 -0.42 22.38
CA ASN A 72 -1.42 -0.11 21.60
C ASN A 72 -0.99 0.45 20.23
N ILE A 73 -1.34 -0.24 19.16
CA ILE A 73 -0.97 0.13 17.79
C ILE A 73 -1.39 1.56 17.43
N ILE A 74 -2.39 2.12 18.14
CA ILE A 74 -2.86 3.49 17.97
C ILE A 74 -1.73 4.49 18.23
N TYR A 75 -0.95 4.31 19.30
CA TYR A 75 0.19 5.19 19.60
C TYR A 75 1.27 5.14 18.51
N LEU A 76 1.49 3.96 17.91
CA LEU A 76 2.44 3.82 16.79
C LEU A 76 1.92 4.54 15.54
N ILE A 77 0.62 4.51 15.29
CA ILE A 77 0.00 5.24 14.17
C ILE A 77 0.07 6.76 14.39
N ILE A 78 -0.16 7.24 15.62
CA ILE A 78 0.01 8.65 15.96
C ILE A 78 1.46 9.08 15.75
N PHE A 79 2.42 8.28 16.21
CA PHE A 79 3.84 8.55 16.01
C PHE A 79 4.21 8.56 14.50
N LEU A 80 3.66 7.63 13.71
CA LEU A 80 3.83 7.64 12.26
C LEU A 80 3.28 8.94 11.64
N SER A 81 2.08 9.37 12.04
CA SER A 81 1.49 10.59 11.47
C SER A 81 2.36 11.82 11.73
N LEU A 82 2.96 11.92 12.91
CA LEU A 82 3.94 12.97 13.22
C LEU A 82 5.19 12.87 12.37
N LEU A 83 5.76 11.66 12.19
CA LEU A 83 6.92 11.46 11.32
C LEU A 83 6.62 11.81 9.86
N LEU A 84 5.43 11.46 9.36
CA LEU A 84 5.01 11.80 8.00
C LEU A 84 4.88 13.31 7.82
N ILE A 85 4.28 14.03 8.77
CA ILE A 85 4.18 15.49 8.75
C ILE A 85 5.59 16.11 8.76
N LEU A 86 6.47 15.67 9.65
CA LEU A 86 7.84 16.16 9.72
C LEU A 86 8.63 15.89 8.44
N SER A 87 8.35 14.79 7.73
CA SER A 87 9.04 14.44 6.49
C SER A 87 8.79 15.43 5.34
N PHE A 88 7.70 16.21 5.37
CA PHE A 88 7.48 17.28 4.41
C PHE A 88 8.42 18.47 4.62
N PHE A 89 8.88 18.68 5.85
CA PHE A 89 9.78 19.79 6.20
C PHE A 89 11.27 19.39 6.25
N ILE A 90 11.54 18.12 6.50
CA ILE A 90 12.91 17.61 6.74
C ILE A 90 13.18 16.42 5.83
N ASP A 91 13.90 16.63 4.74
CA ASP A 91 14.20 15.60 3.73
C ASP A 91 14.89 14.34 4.30
N VAL A 92 15.70 14.49 5.36
CA VAL A 92 16.41 13.36 5.99
C VAL A 92 15.47 12.33 6.60
N ILE A 93 14.26 12.73 7.01
CA ILE A 93 13.28 11.88 7.69
C ILE A 93 12.40 11.12 6.70
N ILE A 94 12.38 11.49 5.42
CA ILE A 94 11.49 10.90 4.41
C ILE A 94 11.66 9.38 4.32
N ASN A 95 12.89 8.91 4.14
CA ASN A 95 13.14 7.47 3.99
C ASN A 95 12.90 6.68 5.30
N PRO A 96 13.33 7.14 6.49
CA PRO A 96 12.93 6.52 7.75
C PRO A 96 11.42 6.47 7.96
N SER A 97 10.67 7.54 7.67
CA SER A 97 9.22 7.54 7.82
C SER A 97 8.54 6.55 6.86
N PHE A 98 9.06 6.40 5.65
CA PHE A 98 8.57 5.43 4.68
C PHE A 98 8.81 3.98 5.15
N THR A 99 10.00 3.65 5.66
CA THR A 99 10.24 2.30 6.19
C THR A 99 9.40 1.99 7.42
N PHE A 100 9.18 2.98 8.29
CA PHE A 100 8.28 2.82 9.43
C PHE A 100 6.82 2.59 8.99
N LEU A 101 6.34 3.33 8.00
CA LEU A 101 5.02 3.12 7.39
C LEU A 101 4.86 1.70 6.86
N LEU A 102 5.86 1.17 6.14
CA LEU A 102 5.82 -0.19 5.63
C LEU A 102 5.79 -1.24 6.75
N CYS A 103 6.54 -1.04 7.84
CA CYS A 103 6.46 -1.92 9.00
C CYS A 103 5.05 -1.94 9.59
N LEU A 104 4.44 -0.78 9.79
CA LEU A 104 3.08 -0.69 10.30
C LEU A 104 2.06 -1.29 9.34
N PHE A 105 2.25 -1.12 8.04
CA PHE A 105 1.41 -1.75 7.03
C PHE A 105 1.41 -3.28 7.15
N PHE A 106 2.59 -3.90 7.17
CA PHE A 106 2.67 -5.35 7.33
C PHE A 106 2.13 -5.82 8.68
N LEU A 107 2.38 -5.09 9.75
CA LEU A 107 1.79 -5.40 11.05
C LEU A 107 0.27 -5.29 11.05
N SER A 108 -0.28 -4.28 10.36
CA SER A 108 -1.73 -4.13 10.23
C SER A 108 -2.36 -5.28 9.46
N LEU A 109 -1.76 -5.70 8.35
CA LEU A 109 -2.21 -6.87 7.59
C LEU A 109 -2.16 -8.15 8.42
N PHE A 110 -1.08 -8.35 9.17
CA PHE A 110 -0.93 -9.52 10.04
C PHE A 110 -1.99 -9.56 11.14
N LYS A 111 -2.24 -8.44 11.82
CA LYS A 111 -3.30 -8.38 12.84
C LYS A 111 -4.69 -8.56 12.22
N LEU A 112 -4.99 -7.93 11.11
CA LEU A 112 -6.26 -8.10 10.39
C LEU A 112 -6.48 -9.56 9.95
N TYR A 113 -5.43 -10.24 9.49
CA TYR A 113 -5.49 -11.67 9.15
C TYR A 113 -5.90 -12.52 10.36
N TYR A 114 -5.39 -12.23 11.56
CA TYR A 114 -5.77 -12.96 12.79
C TYR A 114 -7.16 -12.61 13.31
N ILE A 115 -7.66 -11.41 13.04
CA ILE A 115 -9.03 -11.04 13.40
C ILE A 115 -10.01 -11.74 12.47
N ASP A 116 -9.85 -11.54 11.17
CA ASP A 116 -10.61 -12.21 10.13
C ASP A 116 -9.88 -12.06 8.78
N ILE A 117 -9.59 -13.18 8.11
CA ILE A 117 -8.94 -13.21 6.80
C ILE A 117 -9.70 -12.42 5.72
N HIS A 118 -11.03 -12.30 5.87
CA HIS A 118 -11.86 -11.53 4.95
C HIS A 118 -11.46 -10.06 4.85
N PHE A 119 -10.88 -9.47 5.91
CA PHE A 119 -10.36 -8.11 5.84
C PHE A 119 -9.18 -7.97 4.88
N VAL A 120 -8.30 -8.97 4.81
CA VAL A 120 -7.18 -8.96 3.86
C VAL A 120 -7.69 -9.05 2.43
N TYR A 121 -8.67 -9.91 2.16
CA TYR A 121 -9.31 -10.01 0.84
C TYR A 121 -10.02 -8.72 0.47
N LEU A 122 -10.71 -8.09 1.41
CA LEU A 122 -11.37 -6.80 1.20
C LEU A 122 -10.36 -5.74 0.77
N ILE A 123 -9.21 -5.61 1.47
CA ILE A 123 -8.16 -4.65 1.14
C ILE A 123 -7.66 -4.85 -0.29
N ILE A 124 -7.33 -6.09 -0.65
CA ILE A 124 -6.83 -6.43 -1.99
C ILE A 124 -7.88 -6.12 -3.05
N PHE A 125 -9.13 -6.53 -2.81
CA PHE A 125 -10.22 -6.35 -3.77
C PHE A 125 -10.55 -4.87 -4.01
N ILE A 126 -10.70 -4.08 -2.92
CA ILE A 126 -11.03 -2.65 -3.01
C ILE A 126 -9.89 -1.86 -3.69
N SER A 127 -8.63 -2.18 -3.35
CA SER A 127 -7.48 -1.56 -4.01
C SER A 127 -7.48 -1.82 -5.51
N PHE A 128 -7.63 -3.09 -5.93
CA PHE A 128 -7.71 -3.45 -7.34
C PHE A 128 -8.89 -2.77 -8.05
N LEU A 129 -10.05 -2.73 -7.42
CA LEU A 129 -11.24 -2.09 -7.94
C LEU A 129 -11.04 -0.57 -8.11
N ASN A 130 -10.42 0.10 -7.13
CA ASN A 130 -10.10 1.52 -7.19
C ASN A 130 -9.14 1.81 -8.36
N ASP A 131 -8.08 1.04 -8.51
CA ASP A 131 -7.07 1.26 -9.56
C ASP A 131 -7.63 1.01 -10.95
N THR A 132 -8.44 -0.04 -11.12
CA THR A 132 -9.07 -0.35 -12.41
C THR A 132 -10.10 0.71 -12.82
N THR A 133 -10.94 1.15 -11.89
CA THR A 133 -11.92 2.20 -12.14
C THR A 133 -11.25 3.55 -12.42
N ALA A 134 -10.20 3.91 -11.65
CA ALA A 134 -9.43 5.13 -11.88
C ALA A 134 -8.79 5.13 -13.29
N TYR A 135 -8.22 4.00 -13.70
CA TYR A 135 -7.59 3.87 -15.02
C TYR A 135 -8.61 3.96 -16.15
N ILE A 136 -9.72 3.20 -16.07
CA ILE A 136 -10.74 3.17 -17.12
C ILE A 136 -11.38 4.55 -17.26
N CYS A 137 -11.84 5.14 -16.16
CA CYS A 137 -12.54 6.44 -16.17
C CYS A 137 -11.60 7.60 -16.52
N GLY A 138 -10.36 7.56 -16.02
CA GLY A 138 -9.36 8.58 -16.35
C GLY A 138 -9.01 8.60 -17.83
N LYS A 139 -8.94 7.42 -18.47
CA LYS A 139 -8.64 7.30 -19.90
C LYS A 139 -9.83 7.66 -20.79
N SER A 140 -11.05 7.31 -20.41
CA SER A 140 -12.25 7.57 -21.20
C SER A 140 -12.72 9.01 -21.09
N LEU A 141 -12.79 9.55 -19.88
CA LEU A 141 -13.30 10.91 -19.65
C LEU A 141 -12.24 11.98 -19.85
N LYS A 142 -10.96 11.61 -19.73
CA LYS A 142 -9.83 12.53 -19.75
C LYS A 142 -10.07 13.67 -18.73
N GLY A 143 -9.15 14.54 -18.49
CA GLY A 143 -9.35 15.63 -17.53
C GLY A 143 -8.02 16.20 -17.09
N PRO A 144 -8.05 17.27 -16.28
CA PRO A 144 -6.82 17.85 -15.76
C PRO A 144 -6.08 16.85 -14.88
N LEU A 145 -4.76 16.90 -14.93
CA LEU A 145 -3.88 16.08 -14.08
C LEU A 145 -3.90 16.62 -12.65
N ILE A 146 -3.82 15.72 -11.65
CA ILE A 146 -3.86 16.11 -10.23
C ILE A 146 -2.51 16.68 -9.80
N LEU A 147 -1.45 15.93 -9.98
CA LEU A 147 -0.09 16.27 -9.57
C LEU A 147 0.90 15.85 -10.67
N PRO A 148 1.07 16.65 -11.75
CA PRO A 148 1.91 16.28 -12.90
C PRO A 148 3.37 15.95 -12.52
N SER A 149 3.92 16.64 -11.52
CA SER A 149 5.29 16.44 -11.05
C SER A 149 5.50 15.12 -10.29
N VAL A 150 4.46 14.58 -9.66
CA VAL A 150 4.53 13.36 -8.84
C VAL A 150 3.97 12.17 -9.62
N SER A 151 2.77 12.31 -10.16
CA SER A 151 2.06 11.26 -10.90
C SER A 151 1.48 11.82 -12.22
N PRO A 152 2.19 11.69 -13.34
CA PRO A 152 1.83 12.35 -14.59
C PRO A 152 0.61 11.74 -15.30
N ASN A 153 0.11 10.60 -14.84
CA ASN A 153 -0.98 9.87 -15.49
C ASN A 153 -2.32 9.94 -14.73
N LYS A 154 -2.35 10.55 -13.52
CA LYS A 154 -3.57 10.63 -12.73
C LYS A 154 -4.39 11.85 -13.05
N THR A 155 -5.66 11.62 -13.39
CA THR A 155 -6.63 12.67 -13.72
C THR A 155 -7.66 12.84 -12.60
N TRP A 156 -8.17 14.06 -12.44
CA TRP A 156 -9.26 14.33 -11.49
C TRP A 156 -10.50 13.49 -11.78
N SER A 157 -10.86 13.31 -13.05
CA SER A 157 -12.01 12.49 -13.45
C SER A 157 -11.87 11.03 -13.00
N GLY A 158 -10.70 10.42 -13.23
CA GLY A 158 -10.46 9.04 -12.83
C GLY A 158 -10.50 8.83 -11.33
N THR A 159 -9.81 9.70 -10.58
CA THR A 159 -9.75 9.57 -9.11
C THR A 159 -11.07 9.89 -8.41
N SER A 160 -11.83 10.88 -8.90
CA SER A 160 -13.14 11.19 -8.30
C SER A 160 -14.13 10.04 -8.49
N ILE A 161 -14.15 9.43 -9.67
CA ILE A 161 -15.05 8.30 -9.92
C ILE A 161 -14.62 7.06 -9.15
N SER A 162 -13.32 6.75 -9.09
CA SER A 162 -12.85 5.62 -8.31
C SER A 162 -13.12 5.79 -6.82
N PHE A 163 -12.95 7.01 -6.29
CA PHE A 163 -13.29 7.34 -4.91
C PHE A 163 -14.78 7.12 -4.63
N LEU A 164 -15.66 7.62 -5.47
CA LEU A 164 -17.12 7.42 -5.32
C LEU A 164 -17.48 5.93 -5.40
N PHE A 165 -16.90 5.21 -6.36
CA PHE A 165 -17.22 3.81 -6.58
C PHE A 165 -16.77 2.94 -5.41
N SER A 166 -15.55 3.13 -4.90
CA SER A 166 -15.05 2.41 -3.72
C SER A 166 -15.83 2.79 -2.45
N SER A 167 -16.24 4.07 -2.29
CA SER A 167 -17.08 4.48 -1.16
C SER A 167 -18.46 3.82 -1.18
N ILE A 168 -19.14 3.82 -2.33
CA ILE A 168 -20.45 3.18 -2.50
C ILE A 168 -20.34 1.67 -2.24
N PHE A 169 -19.28 1.03 -2.72
CA PHE A 169 -19.07 -0.39 -2.48
C PHE A 169 -18.85 -0.71 -1.00
N LEU A 170 -18.10 0.12 -0.27
CA LEU A 170 -17.93 -0.05 1.17
C LEU A 170 -19.24 0.17 1.95
N ILE A 171 -20.06 1.15 1.54
CA ILE A 171 -21.40 1.35 2.11
C ILE A 171 -22.30 0.12 1.86
N TYR A 172 -22.23 -0.46 0.68
CA TYR A 172 -22.96 -1.71 0.35
C TYR A 172 -22.52 -2.88 1.23
N LEU A 173 -21.29 -2.88 1.74
CA LEU A 173 -20.78 -3.85 2.71
C LEU A 173 -21.06 -3.45 4.17
N ASP A 174 -22.06 -2.61 4.41
CA ASP A 174 -22.52 -2.15 5.73
C ASP A 174 -21.50 -1.32 6.53
N TYR A 175 -20.47 -0.73 5.87
CA TYR A 175 -19.61 0.25 6.53
C TYR A 175 -20.33 1.60 6.66
N ASN A 176 -20.10 2.29 7.79
CA ASN A 176 -20.61 3.63 8.00
C ASN A 176 -20.12 4.59 6.89
N ILE A 177 -20.97 5.50 6.44
CA ILE A 177 -20.69 6.48 5.37
C ILE A 177 -19.38 7.23 5.62
N VAL A 178 -19.19 7.76 6.84
CA VAL A 178 -17.99 8.53 7.20
C VAL A 178 -16.75 7.65 7.07
N LEU A 179 -16.78 6.43 7.60
CA LEU A 179 -15.67 5.49 7.50
C LEU A 179 -15.39 5.08 6.04
N SER A 180 -16.42 4.86 5.25
CA SER A 180 -16.29 4.51 3.83
C SER A 180 -15.58 5.61 3.03
N LEU A 181 -15.89 6.88 3.31
CA LEU A 181 -15.22 8.02 2.72
C LEU A 181 -13.74 8.11 3.16
N PHE A 182 -13.45 7.89 4.45
CA PHE A 182 -12.07 7.86 4.95
C PHE A 182 -11.26 6.73 4.33
N LEU A 183 -11.81 5.52 4.28
CA LEU A 183 -11.16 4.36 3.68
C LEU A 183 -10.89 4.58 2.18
N SER A 184 -11.85 5.09 1.43
CA SER A 184 -11.67 5.38 -0.01
C SER A 184 -10.65 6.48 -0.25
N SER A 185 -10.63 7.54 0.57
CA SER A 185 -9.61 8.60 0.45
C SER A 185 -8.21 8.09 0.75
N SER A 186 -8.07 7.12 1.67
CA SER A 186 -6.79 6.55 2.06
C SER A 186 -6.09 5.78 0.92
N LEU A 187 -6.85 5.15 0.01
CA LEU A 187 -6.31 4.51 -1.19
C LEU A 187 -5.57 5.52 -2.07
N PHE A 188 -6.19 6.67 -2.29
CA PHE A 188 -5.60 7.74 -3.09
C PHE A 188 -4.37 8.37 -2.41
N ILE A 189 -4.44 8.60 -1.09
CA ILE A 189 -3.32 9.14 -0.30
C ILE A 189 -2.11 8.20 -0.36
N GLY A 190 -2.33 6.89 -0.23
CA GLY A 190 -1.27 5.87 -0.32
C GLY A 190 -0.52 5.96 -1.64
N ASP A 191 -1.24 5.91 -2.73
CA ASP A 191 -0.68 5.92 -4.06
C ASP A 191 0.07 7.25 -4.37
N ILE A 192 -0.43 8.41 -3.93
CA ILE A 192 0.30 9.67 -4.05
C ILE A 192 1.58 9.67 -3.20
N TYR A 193 1.49 9.20 -1.96
CA TYR A 193 2.65 9.19 -1.06
C TYR A 193 3.77 8.30 -1.61
N PHE A 194 3.47 7.09 -2.09
CA PHE A 194 4.47 6.22 -2.72
C PHE A 194 5.05 6.85 -3.99
N SER A 195 4.20 7.47 -4.80
CA SER A 195 4.68 8.21 -5.98
C SER A 195 5.61 9.36 -5.59
N PHE A 196 5.32 10.09 -4.51
CA PHE A 196 6.18 11.16 -3.97
C PHE A 196 7.54 10.59 -3.53
N ILE A 197 7.57 9.49 -2.77
CA ILE A 197 8.82 8.82 -2.35
C ILE A 197 9.66 8.41 -3.56
N LYS A 198 9.05 7.85 -4.60
CA LYS A 198 9.75 7.51 -5.84
C LYS A 198 10.44 8.73 -6.47
N ARG A 199 9.71 9.85 -6.62
CA ARG A 199 10.27 11.07 -7.22
C ARG A 199 11.40 11.69 -6.38
N LYS A 200 11.26 11.71 -5.06
CA LYS A 200 12.30 12.18 -4.15
C LYS A 200 13.61 11.36 -4.24
N ASN A 201 13.50 10.08 -4.55
CA ASN A 201 14.64 9.20 -4.75
C ASN A 201 15.07 9.07 -6.23
N ASN A 202 14.54 9.90 -7.13
CA ASN A 202 14.80 9.87 -8.57
C ASN A 202 14.44 8.52 -9.23
N LEU A 203 13.44 7.83 -8.69
CA LEU A 203 12.94 6.57 -9.21
C LEU A 203 11.65 6.77 -9.99
N LYS A 204 11.42 5.95 -11.01
CA LYS A 204 10.14 5.81 -11.69
C LYS A 204 9.30 4.73 -11.04
N ASP A 205 9.86 3.56 -10.84
CA ASP A 205 9.30 2.39 -10.17
C ASP A 205 10.30 1.92 -9.11
N PHE A 206 9.85 1.27 -8.04
CA PHE A 206 10.75 0.81 -6.98
C PHE A 206 11.71 -0.27 -7.49
N SER A 207 11.23 -1.13 -8.39
CA SER A 207 12.04 -2.16 -9.05
C SER A 207 11.40 -2.64 -10.35
N ASN A 208 12.05 -3.59 -11.01
CA ASN A 208 11.53 -4.32 -12.16
C ASN A 208 11.32 -5.81 -11.84
N LEU A 209 11.01 -6.15 -10.58
CA LEU A 209 10.84 -7.54 -10.13
C LEU A 209 9.70 -8.24 -10.87
N ILE A 210 8.62 -7.52 -11.17
CA ILE A 210 7.50 -8.06 -11.95
C ILE A 210 7.65 -7.57 -13.40
N PRO A 211 8.07 -8.42 -14.35
CA PRO A 211 8.30 -8.02 -15.73
C PRO A 211 7.07 -7.34 -16.34
N GLY A 212 7.22 -6.07 -16.72
CA GLY A 212 6.16 -5.26 -17.31
C GLY A 212 5.15 -4.65 -16.33
N HIS A 213 5.28 -4.88 -15.03
CA HIS A 213 4.39 -4.34 -13.99
C HIS A 213 5.10 -3.48 -12.92
N GLY A 214 6.44 -3.36 -12.98
CA GLY A 214 7.21 -2.66 -11.95
C GLY A 214 7.53 -3.53 -10.74
N GLY A 215 7.54 -2.93 -9.56
CA GLY A 215 7.81 -3.63 -8.31
C GLY A 215 6.56 -4.17 -7.61
N ILE A 216 6.79 -4.94 -6.55
CA ILE A 216 5.74 -5.39 -5.63
C ILE A 216 5.24 -4.20 -4.82
N LEU A 217 6.14 -3.33 -4.35
CA LEU A 217 5.80 -2.08 -3.66
C LEU A 217 4.87 -1.18 -4.48
N ASP A 218 5.06 -1.17 -5.81
CA ASP A 218 4.19 -0.44 -6.74
C ASP A 218 2.75 -1.01 -6.82
N ARG A 219 2.49 -2.13 -6.17
CA ARG A 219 1.18 -2.80 -6.09
C ARG A 219 0.55 -2.73 -4.70
N LEU A 220 1.35 -2.45 -3.70
CA LEU A 220 0.91 -2.35 -2.31
C LEU A 220 0.65 -0.91 -1.87
N ASP A 221 0.99 0.07 -2.72
CA ASP A 221 0.98 1.49 -2.40
C ASP A 221 -0.40 2.00 -1.94
N SER A 222 -1.47 1.68 -2.65
CA SER A 222 -2.83 2.06 -2.28
C SER A 222 -3.35 1.34 -1.03
N MET A 223 -2.86 0.12 -0.75
CA MET A 223 -3.33 -0.70 0.37
C MET A 223 -2.84 -0.22 1.73
N THR A 224 -1.73 0.52 1.79
CA THR A 224 -1.01 0.82 3.03
C THR A 224 -1.83 1.62 4.04
N PHE A 225 -2.36 2.77 3.65
CA PHE A 225 -3.18 3.59 4.55
C PHE A 225 -4.56 3.00 4.80
N PHE A 226 -5.12 2.31 3.80
CA PHE A 226 -6.39 1.61 3.94
C PHE A 226 -6.35 0.56 5.06
N SER A 227 -5.32 -0.29 5.06
CA SER A 227 -5.17 -1.33 6.08
C SER A 227 -5.00 -0.77 7.49
N LEU A 228 -4.28 0.35 7.64
CA LEU A 228 -4.09 1.02 8.92
C LEU A 228 -5.41 1.56 9.48
N ILE A 229 -6.20 2.26 8.65
CA ILE A 229 -7.51 2.80 9.08
C ILE A 229 -8.48 1.66 9.41
N LEU A 230 -8.50 0.60 8.58
CA LEU A 230 -9.35 -0.56 8.82
C LEU A 230 -8.97 -1.27 10.12
N LEU A 231 -7.67 -1.38 10.42
CA LEU A 231 -7.23 -1.96 11.69
C LEU A 231 -7.66 -1.11 12.88
N VAL A 232 -7.49 0.22 12.84
CA VAL A 232 -7.93 1.12 13.92
C VAL A 232 -9.41 0.94 14.21
N ARG A 233 -10.25 0.88 13.17
CA ARG A 233 -11.69 0.63 13.30
C ARG A 233 -12.01 -0.69 14.02
N ASN A 234 -11.24 -1.74 13.76
CA ASN A 234 -11.48 -3.06 14.38
C ASN A 234 -10.88 -3.19 15.79
N LEU A 235 -10.08 -2.22 16.23
CA LEU A 235 -9.54 -2.17 17.60
C LEU A 235 -10.33 -1.25 18.53
N LEU A 236 -11.14 -0.34 17.99
CA LEU A 236 -12.06 0.55 18.70
C LEU A 236 -13.45 -0.09 18.82
#